data_59896db8576a83ae744663487c4ac6b9
#
_entry.id   59896db8576a83ae744663487c4ac6b9
#
_cell.length_a   1.000
_cell.length_b   1.000
_cell.length_c   1.000
_cell.angle_alpha   90.00
_cell.angle_beta   90.00
_cell.angle_gamma   90.00
#
_symmetry.space_group_name_H-M   'P 1'
#
loop_
_entity.id
_entity.type
_entity.pdbx_description
1 polymer ?
#
loop_
_entity_poly.entity_id
_entity_poly.type
_entity_poly.pdbx_seq_one_letter_code
_entity_poly.pdbx_strand_id
1 'polypeptide(L)'
;MNAESRTRLDQTPEWTALAEHREQQGEVQLRELFAADPGRGTGYTLEVGDLHVDYSKHLVTDETLRLLRELAAATDVFGLRDAMLRGEKINTTEDRAVLHTALRAPRDAVIEVDGENVVPAVHAVLDRMSGFAERIRSGEWTGHTGRRIKNIVNIGIGGSDLGPAMAYEVLRSYTDRDLTVRFVSNVDGADLHEAVRDLDAAETLFVIASKTFTTIETITNATSAREWLLAELKAGPDAVAKHFVALSTNAGKVSDFGIDTANMFEFWDWVGGRYSYDSAIGLSLMIAIGPDRFREMLDGFRIVDEHFRTAPAESNVPLLLGLLGIWYGNFHDAQSHAVLPYSHYLSKFTAYLQQLDMESNGKYVGRDGEPVAWQTGPVVWGTPGTNGQHAYYQLIHQGTKLIPADFIGFAEPVAELSDTLKAQHDLLMANFFAQTQALAFGKTPDEVRAEGVPDELVPHKTFLGNHPTTTILAKELTPSVLGQLIALYEHKVFVQGAVWNIDSFDQWGVELGKVLAKRVEPALTEGAQVPGLDESTKALVAKYRTLRGR
;
A
#
# COMPACT_ATOMS: atom_id res chain seq x y z
N MET A 1 -4.41 -16.07 -27.94
CA MET A 1 -5.85 -15.76 -28.18
C MET A 1 -5.92 -14.65 -29.20
N ASN A 2 -6.71 -14.81 -30.27
CA ASN A 2 -6.86 -13.79 -31.32
C ASN A 2 -7.37 -12.50 -30.68
N ALA A 3 -6.75 -11.38 -31.00
CA ALA A 3 -7.24 -10.04 -30.73
C ALA A 3 -8.50 -9.79 -31.61
N GLU A 4 -9.62 -10.41 -31.25
CA GLU A 4 -10.91 -9.84 -31.62
C GLU A 4 -10.98 -8.50 -30.92
N SER A 5 -11.24 -7.41 -31.66
CA SER A 5 -11.29 -6.06 -31.14
C SER A 5 -12.32 -6.03 -29.99
N ARG A 6 -11.87 -6.08 -28.75
CA ARG A 6 -12.76 -5.85 -27.61
C ARG A 6 -13.40 -4.48 -27.79
N THR A 7 -14.70 -4.41 -27.63
CA THR A 7 -15.40 -3.12 -27.56
C THR A 7 -14.74 -2.27 -26.48
N ARG A 8 -14.43 -1.01 -26.76
CA ARG A 8 -13.87 -0.09 -25.77
C ARG A 8 -14.80 -0.02 -24.56
N LEU A 9 -14.25 0.06 -23.36
CA LEU A 9 -15.01 0.08 -22.10
C LEU A 9 -16.11 1.15 -22.11
N ASP A 10 -15.78 2.38 -22.54
CA ASP A 10 -16.70 3.52 -22.62
C ASP A 10 -17.80 3.39 -23.69
N GLN A 11 -17.76 2.35 -24.51
CA GLN A 11 -18.73 2.02 -25.55
C GLN A 11 -19.52 0.74 -25.23
N THR A 12 -19.30 0.14 -24.09
CA THR A 12 -20.07 -1.04 -23.66
C THR A 12 -21.48 -0.63 -23.22
N PRO A 13 -22.49 -1.51 -23.41
CA PRO A 13 -23.83 -1.26 -22.92
C PRO A 13 -23.88 -1.01 -21.40
N GLU A 14 -23.07 -1.72 -20.63
CA GLU A 14 -23.01 -1.64 -19.17
C GLU A 14 -22.45 -0.29 -18.70
N TRP A 15 -21.44 0.24 -19.39
CA TRP A 15 -20.92 1.58 -19.12
C TRP A 15 -21.94 2.66 -19.44
N THR A 16 -22.61 2.53 -20.61
CA THR A 16 -23.66 3.44 -21.02
C THR A 16 -24.82 3.44 -20.03
N ALA A 17 -25.26 2.25 -19.57
CA ALA A 17 -26.32 2.12 -18.58
C ALA A 17 -25.95 2.80 -17.23
N LEU A 18 -24.69 2.71 -16.79
CA LEU A 18 -24.21 3.42 -15.60
C LEU A 18 -24.19 4.94 -15.79
N ALA A 19 -23.78 5.42 -16.97
CA ALA A 19 -23.80 6.84 -17.29
C ALA A 19 -25.23 7.40 -17.30
N GLU A 20 -26.16 6.71 -17.96
CA GLU A 20 -27.58 7.06 -17.97
C GLU A 20 -28.18 7.01 -16.54
N HIS A 21 -27.85 5.98 -15.77
CA HIS A 21 -28.30 5.86 -14.38
C HIS A 21 -27.78 7.04 -13.53
N ARG A 22 -26.53 7.46 -13.72
CA ARG A 22 -25.96 8.63 -13.04
C ARG A 22 -26.71 9.91 -13.39
N GLU A 23 -27.06 10.11 -14.67
CA GLU A 23 -27.86 11.26 -15.12
C GLU A 23 -29.25 11.24 -14.50
N GLN A 24 -29.94 10.08 -14.52
CA GLN A 24 -31.29 9.90 -13.95
C GLN A 24 -31.30 10.09 -12.43
N GLN A 25 -30.25 9.65 -11.75
CA GLN A 25 -30.11 9.80 -10.29
C GLN A 25 -29.98 11.27 -9.88
N GLY A 26 -29.45 12.12 -10.76
CA GLY A 26 -29.27 13.56 -10.51
C GLY A 26 -28.43 13.83 -9.27
N GLU A 27 -28.85 14.80 -8.46
CA GLU A 27 -28.19 15.14 -7.19
C GLU A 27 -28.85 14.42 -6.02
N VAL A 28 -28.76 13.09 -6.00
CA VAL A 28 -29.25 12.27 -4.89
C VAL A 28 -28.60 12.70 -3.57
N GLN A 29 -29.39 12.80 -2.51
CA GLN A 29 -28.93 13.21 -1.19
C GLN A 29 -28.91 12.01 -0.23
N LEU A 30 -27.82 11.84 0.52
CA LEU A 30 -27.72 10.79 1.55
C LEU A 30 -28.84 10.92 2.59
N ARG A 31 -29.23 12.17 2.98
CA ARG A 31 -30.37 12.39 3.88
C ARG A 31 -31.66 11.77 3.34
N GLU A 32 -31.90 11.87 2.03
CA GLU A 32 -33.09 11.32 1.37
C GLU A 32 -33.02 9.79 1.28
N LEU A 33 -31.86 9.24 0.93
CA LEU A 33 -31.67 7.79 0.90
C LEU A 33 -31.93 7.15 2.27
N PHE A 34 -31.42 7.74 3.35
CA PHE A 34 -31.69 7.24 4.71
C PHE A 34 -33.13 7.47 5.17
N ALA A 35 -33.79 8.55 4.73
CA ALA A 35 -35.19 8.79 5.03
C ALA A 35 -36.12 7.81 4.29
N ALA A 36 -35.77 7.44 3.05
CA ALA A 36 -36.53 6.48 2.25
C ALA A 36 -36.34 5.03 2.71
N ASP A 37 -35.16 4.70 3.23
CA ASP A 37 -34.83 3.36 3.75
C ASP A 37 -34.26 3.44 5.17
N PRO A 38 -35.08 3.28 6.21
CA PRO A 38 -34.63 3.23 7.61
C PRO A 38 -33.70 2.05 7.92
N GLY A 39 -33.72 0.99 7.10
CA GLY A 39 -32.85 -0.18 7.22
C GLY A 39 -31.47 0.01 6.58
N ARG A 40 -31.23 1.10 5.86
CA ARG A 40 -30.02 1.33 5.05
C ARG A 40 -28.74 1.18 5.87
N GLY A 41 -28.69 1.71 7.09
CA GLY A 41 -27.50 1.63 7.95
C GLY A 41 -27.09 0.21 8.37
N THR A 42 -27.99 -0.76 8.25
CA THR A 42 -27.72 -2.18 8.53
C THR A 42 -27.76 -3.06 7.29
N GLY A 43 -28.44 -2.61 6.23
CA GLY A 43 -28.57 -3.33 4.98
C GLY A 43 -27.37 -3.14 4.04
N TYR A 44 -26.68 -2.00 4.13
CA TYR A 44 -25.51 -1.69 3.31
C TYR A 44 -24.23 -1.91 4.10
N THR A 45 -24.08 -3.14 4.63
CA THR A 45 -22.89 -3.62 5.34
C THR A 45 -22.49 -4.99 4.83
N LEU A 46 -21.20 -5.29 4.85
CA LEU A 46 -20.63 -6.60 4.52
C LEU A 46 -19.53 -6.95 5.53
N GLU A 47 -19.26 -8.25 5.65
CA GLU A 47 -18.21 -8.78 6.49
C GLU A 47 -17.16 -9.54 5.66
N VAL A 48 -15.89 -9.37 5.99
CA VAL A 48 -14.81 -10.23 5.50
C VAL A 48 -13.81 -10.48 6.62
N GLY A 49 -13.71 -11.74 7.06
CA GLY A 49 -12.90 -12.08 8.22
C GLY A 49 -13.33 -11.29 9.46
N ASP A 50 -12.40 -10.51 10.01
CA ASP A 50 -12.62 -9.66 11.18
C ASP A 50 -13.05 -8.22 10.82
N LEU A 51 -13.21 -7.92 9.54
CA LEU A 51 -13.53 -6.58 9.05
C LEU A 51 -15.04 -6.43 8.81
N HIS A 52 -15.65 -5.50 9.53
CA HIS A 52 -16.99 -4.98 9.24
C HIS A 52 -16.87 -3.77 8.31
N VAL A 53 -17.53 -3.83 7.16
CA VAL A 53 -17.49 -2.79 6.12
C VAL A 53 -18.88 -2.19 5.91
N ASP A 54 -19.07 -0.98 6.40
CA ASP A 54 -20.28 -0.17 6.21
C ASP A 54 -20.09 0.76 5.01
N TYR A 55 -20.88 0.56 3.97
CA TYR A 55 -20.96 1.41 2.78
C TYR A 55 -22.30 2.12 2.63
N SER A 56 -23.09 2.19 3.71
CA SER A 56 -24.40 2.83 3.73
C SER A 56 -24.36 4.32 3.38
N LYS A 57 -23.23 4.98 3.65
CA LYS A 57 -23.02 6.41 3.38
C LYS A 57 -22.42 6.67 1.99
N HIS A 58 -22.70 5.80 1.01
CA HIS A 58 -22.38 6.02 -0.39
C HIS A 58 -23.60 6.48 -1.19
N LEU A 59 -23.35 7.25 -2.26
CA LEU A 59 -24.37 7.73 -3.21
C LEU A 59 -24.76 6.61 -4.20
N VAL A 60 -25.23 5.50 -3.66
CA VAL A 60 -25.60 4.30 -4.41
C VAL A 60 -26.98 3.78 -3.98
N THR A 61 -27.65 3.13 -4.90
CA THR A 61 -28.90 2.38 -4.69
C THR A 61 -28.66 0.92 -5.08
N ASP A 62 -29.63 0.04 -4.83
CA ASP A 62 -29.58 -1.35 -5.30
C ASP A 62 -29.38 -1.43 -6.81
N GLU A 63 -30.01 -0.52 -7.56
CA GLU A 63 -29.84 -0.42 -9.01
C GLU A 63 -28.40 -0.02 -9.39
N THR A 64 -27.80 0.94 -8.71
CA THR A 64 -26.40 1.30 -8.92
C THR A 64 -25.49 0.09 -8.72
N LEU A 65 -25.70 -0.65 -7.62
CA LEU A 65 -24.90 -1.84 -7.30
C LEU A 65 -25.12 -2.97 -8.31
N ARG A 66 -26.34 -3.14 -8.81
CA ARG A 66 -26.64 -4.11 -9.86
C ARG A 66 -25.87 -3.79 -11.15
N LEU A 67 -25.97 -2.57 -11.63
CA LEU A 67 -25.27 -2.10 -12.85
C LEU A 67 -23.74 -2.20 -12.73
N LEU A 68 -23.19 -1.87 -11.57
CA LEU A 68 -21.74 -2.00 -11.31
C LEU A 68 -21.30 -3.48 -11.38
N ARG A 69 -22.09 -4.41 -10.85
CA ARG A 69 -21.79 -5.84 -10.96
C ARG A 69 -21.92 -6.35 -12.40
N GLU A 70 -22.87 -5.84 -13.17
CA GLU A 70 -22.98 -6.15 -14.59
C GLU A 70 -21.76 -5.67 -15.37
N LEU A 71 -21.24 -4.46 -15.07
CA LEU A 71 -19.98 -3.98 -15.64
C LEU A 71 -18.80 -4.90 -15.29
N ALA A 72 -18.69 -5.35 -14.04
CA ALA A 72 -17.64 -6.28 -13.62
C ALA A 72 -17.74 -7.64 -14.34
N ALA A 73 -18.96 -8.12 -14.57
CA ALA A 73 -19.19 -9.35 -15.34
C ALA A 73 -18.82 -9.18 -16.82
N ALA A 74 -19.21 -8.07 -17.44
CA ALA A 74 -18.91 -7.76 -18.84
C ALA A 74 -17.42 -7.56 -19.10
N THR A 75 -16.68 -7.07 -18.11
CA THR A 75 -15.21 -6.90 -18.17
C THR A 75 -14.43 -8.13 -17.71
N ASP A 76 -15.13 -9.22 -17.36
CA ASP A 76 -14.55 -10.51 -16.97
C ASP A 76 -13.59 -10.42 -15.77
N VAL A 77 -13.94 -9.61 -14.76
CA VAL A 77 -13.15 -9.46 -13.54
C VAL A 77 -12.86 -10.80 -12.88
N PHE A 78 -13.85 -11.68 -12.79
CA PHE A 78 -13.71 -12.99 -12.15
C PHE A 78 -12.87 -13.97 -12.99
N GLY A 79 -12.98 -13.95 -14.33
CA GLY A 79 -12.13 -14.75 -15.20
C GLY A 79 -10.65 -14.35 -15.05
N LEU A 80 -10.37 -13.04 -15.00
CA LEU A 80 -9.02 -12.53 -14.79
C LEU A 80 -8.49 -12.84 -13.37
N ARG A 81 -9.34 -12.74 -12.34
CA ARG A 81 -9.02 -13.19 -10.97
C ARG A 81 -8.61 -14.65 -10.95
N ASP A 82 -9.41 -15.50 -11.56
CA ASP A 82 -9.17 -16.94 -11.57
C ASP A 82 -7.89 -17.28 -12.38
N ALA A 83 -7.61 -16.54 -13.45
CA ALA A 83 -6.36 -16.63 -14.20
C ALA A 83 -5.14 -16.25 -13.32
N MET A 84 -5.24 -15.15 -12.56
CA MET A 84 -4.23 -14.73 -11.60
C MET A 84 -3.95 -15.85 -10.56
N LEU A 85 -5.00 -16.36 -9.94
CA LEU A 85 -4.89 -17.36 -8.88
C LEU A 85 -4.35 -18.71 -9.37
N ARG A 86 -4.53 -19.02 -10.67
CA ARG A 86 -3.94 -20.22 -11.31
C ARG A 86 -2.49 -20.05 -11.76
N GLY A 87 -1.90 -18.86 -11.63
CA GLY A 87 -0.54 -18.60 -12.06
C GLY A 87 -0.39 -18.26 -13.55
N GLU A 88 -1.49 -17.89 -14.22
CA GLU A 88 -1.42 -17.42 -15.60
C GLU A 88 -0.73 -16.05 -15.67
N LYS A 89 -0.02 -15.79 -16.79
CA LYS A 89 0.76 -14.57 -16.98
C LYS A 89 -0.13 -13.37 -17.32
N ILE A 90 -0.78 -12.83 -16.31
CA ILE A 90 -1.69 -11.68 -16.45
C ILE A 90 -0.98 -10.32 -16.49
N ASN A 91 0.29 -10.23 -16.10
CA ASN A 91 1.15 -9.08 -16.38
C ASN A 91 1.69 -9.24 -17.80
N THR A 92 0.96 -8.70 -18.76
CA THR A 92 1.18 -8.97 -20.19
C THR A 92 2.38 -8.23 -20.75
N THR A 93 2.74 -7.07 -20.21
CA THR A 93 3.86 -6.25 -20.69
C THR A 93 5.23 -6.79 -20.27
N GLU A 94 5.30 -7.60 -19.22
CA GLU A 94 6.52 -8.24 -18.74
C GLU A 94 6.50 -9.78 -18.91
N ASP A 95 5.42 -10.37 -19.46
CA ASP A 95 5.20 -11.83 -19.60
C ASP A 95 5.39 -12.58 -18.27
N ARG A 96 4.75 -12.09 -17.20
CA ARG A 96 4.89 -12.65 -15.85
C ARG A 96 3.54 -13.03 -15.24
N ALA A 97 3.56 -14.10 -14.45
CA ALA A 97 2.48 -14.38 -13.50
C ALA A 97 2.42 -13.29 -12.42
N VAL A 98 1.28 -13.19 -11.74
CA VAL A 98 1.05 -12.29 -10.62
C VAL A 98 0.52 -13.14 -9.47
N LEU A 99 1.42 -13.50 -8.55
CA LEU A 99 1.14 -14.52 -7.53
C LEU A 99 1.56 -14.13 -6.12
N HIS A 100 1.42 -12.85 -5.74
CA HIS A 100 1.58 -12.46 -4.35
C HIS A 100 0.67 -13.29 -3.41
N THR A 101 -0.48 -13.78 -3.89
CA THR A 101 -1.35 -14.69 -3.13
C THR A 101 -0.71 -16.05 -2.82
N ALA A 102 0.25 -16.52 -3.63
CA ALA A 102 0.96 -17.77 -3.33
C ALA A 102 1.91 -17.68 -2.13
N LEU A 103 2.34 -16.46 -1.76
CA LEU A 103 3.20 -16.23 -0.58
C LEU A 103 2.52 -16.63 0.74
N ARG A 104 1.20 -16.66 0.78
CA ARG A 104 0.35 -16.97 1.93
C ARG A 104 -0.56 -18.18 1.73
N ALA A 105 -0.31 -18.94 0.66
CA ALA A 105 -1.04 -20.18 0.39
C ALA A 105 -0.70 -21.28 1.42
N PRO A 106 -1.64 -22.18 1.74
CA PRO A 106 -1.37 -23.33 2.62
C PRO A 106 -0.28 -24.24 2.01
N ARG A 107 0.43 -24.97 2.87
CA ARG A 107 1.57 -25.82 2.45
C ARG A 107 1.20 -26.93 1.46
N ASP A 108 -0.02 -27.38 1.49
CA ASP A 108 -0.57 -28.43 0.63
C ASP A 108 -1.22 -27.91 -0.65
N ALA A 109 -1.25 -26.58 -0.84
CA ALA A 109 -1.75 -25.99 -2.08
C ALA A 109 -0.83 -26.31 -3.26
N VAL A 110 -1.44 -26.41 -4.44
CA VAL A 110 -0.73 -26.58 -5.72
C VAL A 110 -1.05 -25.38 -6.60
N ILE A 111 -0.04 -24.54 -6.82
CA ILE A 111 -0.12 -23.36 -7.70
C ILE A 111 1.07 -23.46 -8.65
N GLU A 112 0.79 -23.52 -9.95
CA GLU A 112 1.82 -23.77 -10.95
C GLU A 112 2.17 -22.50 -11.73
N VAL A 113 3.46 -22.26 -11.91
CA VAL A 113 4.01 -21.28 -12.86
C VAL A 113 4.97 -22.02 -13.77
N ASP A 114 4.75 -21.93 -15.08
CA ASP A 114 5.56 -22.62 -16.11
C ASP A 114 5.72 -24.13 -15.83
N GLY A 115 4.71 -24.76 -15.23
CA GLY A 115 4.66 -26.21 -14.91
C GLY A 115 5.34 -26.61 -13.60
N GLU A 116 5.79 -25.67 -12.79
CA GLU A 116 6.38 -25.92 -11.47
C GLU A 116 5.46 -25.43 -10.35
N ASN A 117 5.18 -26.28 -9.34
CA ASN A 117 4.47 -25.86 -8.14
C ASN A 117 5.36 -24.94 -7.29
N VAL A 118 4.98 -23.67 -7.17
CA VAL A 118 5.77 -22.63 -6.46
C VAL A 118 5.62 -22.68 -4.93
N VAL A 119 4.58 -23.31 -4.39
CA VAL A 119 4.25 -23.30 -2.96
C VAL A 119 5.33 -23.94 -2.09
N PRO A 120 5.94 -25.09 -2.44
CA PRO A 120 7.03 -25.66 -1.64
C PRO A 120 8.24 -24.73 -1.50
N ALA A 121 8.61 -24.01 -2.56
CA ALA A 121 9.72 -23.04 -2.54
C ALA A 121 9.41 -21.84 -1.62
N VAL A 122 8.17 -21.32 -1.65
CA VAL A 122 7.71 -20.26 -0.75
C VAL A 122 7.89 -20.68 0.71
N HIS A 123 7.38 -21.87 1.07
CA HIS A 123 7.49 -22.33 2.46
C HIS A 123 8.93 -22.64 2.87
N ALA A 124 9.79 -23.11 1.96
CA ALA A 124 11.21 -23.30 2.25
C ALA A 124 11.90 -21.98 2.60
N VAL A 125 11.58 -20.89 1.90
CA VAL A 125 12.10 -19.55 2.23
C VAL A 125 11.54 -19.05 3.55
N LEU A 126 10.23 -19.19 3.81
CA LEU A 126 9.60 -18.79 5.08
C LEU A 126 10.20 -19.56 6.28
N ASP A 127 10.50 -20.84 6.14
CA ASP A 127 11.12 -21.65 7.19
C ASP A 127 12.58 -21.19 7.45
N ARG A 128 13.34 -20.86 6.41
CA ARG A 128 14.69 -20.29 6.55
C ARG A 128 14.66 -18.91 7.23
N MET A 129 13.71 -18.04 6.84
CA MET A 129 13.49 -16.73 7.49
C MET A 129 13.16 -16.91 8.97
N SER A 130 12.26 -17.86 9.29
CA SER A 130 11.87 -18.16 10.67
C SER A 130 13.08 -18.59 11.52
N GLY A 131 13.86 -19.55 11.04
CA GLY A 131 15.06 -20.01 11.74
C GLY A 131 16.12 -18.89 11.90
N PHE A 132 16.27 -18.00 10.91
CA PHE A 132 17.17 -16.86 11.02
C PHE A 132 16.65 -15.82 12.03
N ALA A 133 15.38 -15.47 11.98
CA ALA A 133 14.75 -14.55 12.93
C ALA A 133 14.86 -15.05 14.37
N GLU A 134 14.64 -16.34 14.62
CA GLU A 134 14.80 -16.96 15.94
C GLU A 134 16.23 -16.87 16.46
N ARG A 135 17.25 -17.10 15.61
CA ARG A 135 18.65 -16.97 15.99
C ARG A 135 19.04 -15.52 16.36
N ILE A 136 18.49 -14.53 15.67
CA ILE A 136 18.68 -13.11 16.04
C ILE A 136 18.00 -12.82 17.39
N ARG A 137 16.73 -13.20 17.54
CA ARG A 137 15.92 -12.93 18.73
C ARG A 137 16.47 -13.62 19.99
N SER A 138 16.94 -14.86 19.86
CA SER A 138 17.57 -15.59 20.97
C SER A 138 18.97 -15.09 21.32
N GLY A 139 19.64 -14.37 20.42
CA GLY A 139 21.04 -13.95 20.56
C GLY A 139 22.05 -15.03 20.16
N GLU A 140 21.61 -16.12 19.55
CA GLU A 140 22.47 -17.15 18.97
C GLU A 140 23.30 -16.60 17.80
N TRP A 141 22.67 -15.75 16.97
CA TRP A 141 23.40 -15.02 15.95
C TRP A 141 24.10 -13.81 16.56
N THR A 142 25.42 -13.75 16.41
CA THR A 142 26.25 -12.66 16.91
C THR A 142 26.97 -11.95 15.78
N GLY A 143 27.29 -10.67 16.00
CA GLY A 143 28.16 -9.90 15.14
C GLY A 143 29.63 -10.42 15.14
N HIS A 144 30.48 -9.78 14.34
CA HIS A 144 31.89 -10.14 14.18
C HIS A 144 32.68 -10.19 15.52
N THR A 145 32.32 -9.32 16.46
CA THR A 145 32.95 -9.27 17.79
C THR A 145 32.38 -10.27 18.80
N GLY A 146 31.43 -11.11 18.42
CA GLY A 146 30.71 -12.03 19.31
C GLY A 146 29.58 -11.37 20.12
N ARG A 147 29.27 -10.09 19.91
CA ARG A 147 28.14 -9.41 20.58
C ARG A 147 26.82 -9.77 19.92
N ARG A 148 25.77 -9.87 20.75
CA ARG A 148 24.39 -10.07 20.27
C ARG A 148 23.95 -8.91 19.38
N ILE A 149 23.26 -9.23 18.29
CA ILE A 149 22.61 -8.21 17.45
C ILE A 149 21.37 -7.66 18.17
N LYS A 150 21.26 -6.34 18.22
CA LYS A 150 20.12 -5.61 18.78
C LYS A 150 19.52 -4.60 17.80
N ASN A 151 20.30 -4.18 16.80
CA ASN A 151 19.89 -3.19 15.83
C ASN A 151 19.76 -3.82 14.46
N ILE A 152 18.63 -3.63 13.82
CA ILE A 152 18.33 -4.10 12.47
C ILE A 152 18.12 -2.86 11.61
N VAL A 153 18.91 -2.69 10.57
CA VAL A 153 18.75 -1.59 9.61
C VAL A 153 18.37 -2.17 8.25
N ASN A 154 17.12 -1.97 7.86
CA ASN A 154 16.62 -2.39 6.54
C ASN A 154 16.97 -1.32 5.51
N ILE A 155 17.74 -1.70 4.47
CA ILE A 155 18.10 -0.80 3.36
C ILE A 155 17.38 -1.29 2.10
N GLY A 156 16.42 -0.51 1.64
CA GLY A 156 15.60 -0.82 0.47
C GLY A 156 14.88 0.43 -0.02
N ILE A 157 14.26 0.39 -1.19
CA ILE A 157 13.48 1.51 -1.73
C ILE A 157 12.18 1.01 -2.35
N GLY A 158 11.15 1.86 -2.41
CA GLY A 158 9.85 1.50 -2.95
C GLY A 158 9.23 0.33 -2.19
N GLY A 159 8.85 -0.75 -2.87
CA GLY A 159 8.25 -1.93 -2.25
C GLY A 159 9.15 -2.66 -1.24
N SER A 160 10.47 -2.47 -1.33
CA SER A 160 11.44 -3.02 -0.37
C SER A 160 11.59 -2.18 0.91
N ASP A 161 10.91 -1.04 1.00
CA ASP A 161 10.88 -0.13 2.16
C ASP A 161 9.45 0.10 2.67
N LEU A 162 8.56 0.61 1.80
CA LEU A 162 7.23 1.11 2.21
C LEU A 162 6.39 0.04 2.92
N GLY A 163 6.37 -1.20 2.40
CA GLY A 163 5.65 -2.30 3.02
C GLY A 163 6.22 -2.70 4.39
N PRO A 164 7.51 -3.06 4.49
CA PRO A 164 8.15 -3.39 5.76
C PRO A 164 8.08 -2.27 6.79
N ALA A 165 8.34 -1.01 6.41
CA ALA A 165 8.29 0.14 7.30
C ALA A 165 6.88 0.45 7.80
N MET A 166 5.88 0.29 6.95
CA MET A 166 4.47 0.43 7.32
C MET A 166 4.07 -0.68 8.29
N ALA A 167 4.33 -1.95 7.95
CA ALA A 167 3.94 -3.08 8.77
C ALA A 167 4.65 -3.09 10.14
N TYR A 168 5.92 -2.66 10.19
CA TYR A 168 6.64 -2.45 11.46
C TYR A 168 5.95 -1.41 12.35
N GLU A 169 5.55 -0.26 11.79
CA GLU A 169 4.85 0.77 12.56
C GLU A 169 3.48 0.28 13.03
N VAL A 170 2.73 -0.39 12.16
CA VAL A 170 1.41 -0.95 12.50
C VAL A 170 1.50 -1.98 13.62
N LEU A 171 2.49 -2.87 13.55
CA LEU A 171 2.66 -3.97 14.51
C LEU A 171 3.67 -3.65 15.64
N ARG A 172 3.95 -2.37 15.86
CA ARG A 172 4.95 -1.92 16.84
C ARG A 172 4.66 -2.40 18.27
N SER A 173 3.40 -2.57 18.65
CA SER A 173 3.02 -3.13 19.95
C SER A 173 3.38 -4.61 20.11
N TYR A 174 3.54 -5.34 19.00
CA TYR A 174 3.91 -6.75 18.96
C TYR A 174 5.42 -6.99 18.80
N THR A 175 6.22 -5.92 18.67
CA THR A 175 7.67 -6.05 18.47
C THR A 175 8.40 -6.42 19.76
N ASP A 176 9.49 -7.14 19.62
CA ASP A 176 10.49 -7.31 20.68
C ASP A 176 11.15 -5.95 21.00
N ARG A 177 10.94 -5.46 22.21
CA ARG A 177 11.43 -4.13 22.63
C ARG A 177 12.94 -4.07 22.89
N ASP A 178 13.61 -5.21 22.95
CA ASP A 178 15.07 -5.30 23.02
C ASP A 178 15.73 -5.12 21.65
N LEU A 179 14.92 -5.12 20.57
CA LEU A 179 15.38 -4.91 19.21
C LEU A 179 14.97 -3.52 18.70
N THR A 180 15.93 -2.81 18.11
CA THR A 180 15.70 -1.56 17.38
C THR A 180 15.68 -1.85 15.88
N VAL A 181 14.59 -1.50 15.20
CA VAL A 181 14.49 -1.65 13.74
C VAL A 181 14.40 -0.26 13.10
N ARG A 182 15.24 -0.01 12.10
CA ARG A 182 15.28 1.24 11.32
C ARG A 182 15.25 0.93 9.84
N PHE A 183 14.79 1.90 9.07
CA PHE A 183 14.63 1.80 7.62
C PHE A 183 15.40 2.94 6.96
N VAL A 184 16.12 2.61 5.89
CA VAL A 184 16.88 3.55 5.06
C VAL A 184 16.48 3.31 3.61
N SER A 185 15.93 4.33 2.98
CA SER A 185 15.39 4.22 1.62
C SER A 185 15.88 5.33 0.68
N ASN A 186 16.12 6.53 1.21
CA ASN A 186 16.55 7.65 0.39
C ASN A 186 18.08 7.61 0.13
N VAL A 187 18.48 8.01 -1.09
CA VAL A 187 19.90 8.18 -1.44
C VAL A 187 20.50 9.46 -0.84
N ASP A 188 19.68 10.33 -0.22
CA ASP A 188 20.20 11.40 0.62
C ASP A 188 20.99 10.81 1.79
N GLY A 189 22.29 11.13 1.86
CA GLY A 189 23.16 10.61 2.92
C GLY A 189 22.71 10.92 4.34
N ALA A 190 21.83 11.90 4.53
CA ALA A 190 21.22 12.20 5.83
C ALA A 190 20.37 11.02 6.34
N ASP A 191 19.71 10.27 5.46
CA ASP A 191 18.84 9.15 5.84
C ASP A 191 19.66 8.04 6.52
N LEU A 192 20.74 7.59 5.91
CA LEU A 192 21.65 6.63 6.53
C LEU A 192 22.34 7.20 7.78
N HIS A 193 22.84 8.46 7.70
CA HIS A 193 23.53 9.09 8.82
C HIS A 193 22.66 9.12 10.08
N GLU A 194 21.43 9.59 9.98
CA GLU A 194 20.49 9.65 11.10
C GLU A 194 20.08 8.25 11.59
N ALA A 195 20.03 7.28 10.66
CA ALA A 195 19.68 5.91 11.01
C ALA A 195 20.77 5.19 11.83
N VAL A 196 22.06 5.52 11.66
CA VAL A 196 23.15 4.77 12.30
C VAL A 196 23.92 5.53 13.38
N ARG A 197 23.76 6.86 13.49
CA ARG A 197 24.62 7.74 14.31
C ARG A 197 24.71 7.39 15.81
N ASP A 198 23.66 6.79 16.36
CA ASP A 198 23.54 6.40 17.77
C ASP A 198 23.55 4.87 17.97
N LEU A 199 23.81 4.10 16.91
CA LEU A 199 23.90 2.65 16.97
C LEU A 199 25.31 2.18 17.27
N ASP A 200 25.42 1.06 18.01
CA ASP A 200 26.67 0.33 18.17
C ASP A 200 26.85 -0.61 16.96
N ALA A 201 27.89 -0.39 16.18
CA ALA A 201 28.21 -1.19 15.00
C ALA A 201 28.36 -2.69 15.33
N ALA A 202 28.90 -3.02 16.51
CA ALA A 202 29.08 -4.41 16.93
C ALA A 202 27.76 -5.17 17.20
N GLU A 203 26.65 -4.45 17.39
CA GLU A 203 25.30 -4.98 17.63
C GLU A 203 24.35 -4.73 16.47
N THR A 204 24.84 -4.28 15.30
CA THR A 204 24.01 -3.87 14.16
C THR A 204 24.06 -4.89 13.02
N LEU A 205 22.90 -5.27 12.51
CA LEU A 205 22.68 -6.08 11.30
C LEU A 205 22.01 -5.23 10.23
N PHE A 206 22.55 -5.27 9.01
CA PHE A 206 21.96 -4.64 7.83
C PHE A 206 21.23 -5.68 6.97
N VAL A 207 19.99 -5.39 6.61
CA VAL A 207 19.16 -6.19 5.71
C VAL A 207 19.05 -5.45 4.38
N ILE A 208 19.75 -5.96 3.35
CA ILE A 208 19.80 -5.31 2.03
C ILE A 208 18.72 -5.88 1.13
N ALA A 209 17.67 -5.09 0.91
CA ALA A 209 16.48 -5.50 0.15
C ALA A 209 16.53 -4.95 -1.28
N SER A 210 16.99 -5.76 -2.24
CA SER A 210 17.06 -5.41 -3.65
C SER A 210 16.95 -6.66 -4.54
N LYS A 211 15.85 -6.80 -5.28
CA LYS A 211 15.55 -7.98 -6.11
C LYS A 211 16.71 -8.38 -7.01
N THR A 212 17.27 -7.45 -7.76
CA THR A 212 18.37 -7.66 -8.70
C THR A 212 19.75 -7.33 -8.13
N PHE A 213 19.79 -6.81 -6.93
CA PHE A 213 21.00 -6.28 -6.28
C PHE A 213 21.74 -5.23 -7.16
N THR A 214 20.94 -4.37 -7.83
CA THR A 214 21.43 -3.34 -8.78
C THR A 214 20.76 -1.99 -8.61
N THR A 215 19.76 -1.87 -7.75
CA THR A 215 19.06 -0.61 -7.49
C THR A 215 20.06 0.39 -6.91
N ILE A 216 20.30 1.48 -7.64
CA ILE A 216 21.41 2.38 -7.35
C ILE A 216 21.35 2.98 -5.94
N GLU A 217 20.16 3.41 -5.53
CA GLU A 217 19.91 3.98 -4.19
C GLU A 217 20.25 2.97 -3.09
N THR A 218 19.72 1.75 -3.23
CA THR A 218 19.95 0.67 -2.25
C THR A 218 21.43 0.28 -2.17
N ILE A 219 22.11 0.13 -3.30
CA ILE A 219 23.52 -0.29 -3.32
C ILE A 219 24.43 0.84 -2.83
N THR A 220 24.11 2.11 -3.13
CA THR A 220 24.84 3.26 -2.59
C THR A 220 24.73 3.31 -1.08
N ASN A 221 23.52 3.22 -0.53
CA ASN A 221 23.30 3.20 0.91
C ASN A 221 23.96 1.98 1.58
N ALA A 222 23.85 0.80 0.97
CA ALA A 222 24.48 -0.42 1.49
C ALA A 222 26.02 -0.31 1.50
N THR A 223 26.63 0.31 0.47
CA THR A 223 28.08 0.55 0.42
C THR A 223 28.52 1.51 1.52
N SER A 224 27.81 2.62 1.71
CA SER A 224 28.08 3.57 2.79
C SER A 224 27.90 2.95 4.17
N ALA A 225 26.87 2.10 4.35
CA ALA A 225 26.65 1.35 5.59
C ALA A 225 27.79 0.37 5.88
N ARG A 226 28.32 -0.31 4.84
CA ARG A 226 29.47 -1.19 4.94
C ARG A 226 30.74 -0.43 5.35
N GLU A 227 30.98 0.71 4.73
CA GLU A 227 32.13 1.58 5.08
C GLU A 227 32.04 2.05 6.55
N TRP A 228 30.86 2.52 6.97
CA TRP A 228 30.60 2.89 8.35
C TRP A 228 30.87 1.72 9.31
N LEU A 229 30.30 0.53 9.04
CA LEU A 229 30.47 -0.65 9.89
C LEU A 229 31.95 -1.02 10.06
N LEU A 230 32.68 -1.13 8.95
CA LEU A 230 34.11 -1.54 8.97
C LEU A 230 34.99 -0.51 9.68
N ALA A 231 34.68 0.79 9.51
CA ALA A 231 35.40 1.86 10.20
C ALA A 231 35.16 1.82 11.71
N GLU A 232 33.92 1.69 12.17
CA GLU A 232 33.59 1.63 13.60
C GLU A 232 34.13 0.37 14.27
N LEU A 233 34.06 -0.79 13.62
CA LEU A 233 34.60 -2.05 14.15
C LEU A 233 36.12 -2.12 14.05
N LYS A 234 36.75 -1.28 13.22
CA LYS A 234 38.17 -1.39 12.83
C LYS A 234 38.51 -2.80 12.33
N ALA A 235 37.59 -3.36 11.52
CA ALA A 235 37.64 -4.73 11.05
C ALA A 235 37.86 -4.81 9.52
N GLY A 236 38.29 -5.97 9.07
CA GLY A 236 38.42 -6.29 7.65
C GLY A 236 37.09 -6.68 7.00
N PRO A 237 37.10 -6.93 5.66
CA PRO A 237 35.89 -7.26 4.89
C PRO A 237 35.15 -8.52 5.38
N ASP A 238 35.78 -9.41 6.08
CA ASP A 238 35.23 -10.63 6.67
C ASP A 238 34.13 -10.35 7.71
N ALA A 239 34.13 -9.15 8.31
CA ALA A 239 33.06 -8.73 9.21
C ALA A 239 31.70 -8.61 8.50
N VAL A 240 31.67 -8.34 7.20
CA VAL A 240 30.44 -8.19 6.40
C VAL A 240 29.56 -9.44 6.51
N ALA A 241 30.13 -10.64 6.47
CA ALA A 241 29.39 -11.91 6.53
C ALA A 241 28.58 -12.09 7.84
N LYS A 242 28.91 -11.34 8.90
CA LYS A 242 28.23 -11.41 10.21
C LYS A 242 27.23 -10.26 10.44
N HIS A 243 27.32 -9.21 9.64
CA HIS A 243 26.56 -7.98 9.82
C HIS A 243 25.67 -7.61 8.63
N PHE A 244 25.69 -8.38 7.54
CA PHE A 244 24.87 -8.14 6.37
C PHE A 244 24.16 -9.41 5.92
N VAL A 245 22.88 -9.26 5.55
CA VAL A 245 22.07 -10.28 4.87
C VAL A 245 21.40 -9.66 3.65
N ALA A 246 21.08 -10.47 2.65
CA ALA A 246 20.51 -9.98 1.40
C ALA A 246 19.13 -10.60 1.14
N LEU A 247 18.20 -9.78 0.66
CA LEU A 247 16.91 -10.17 0.12
C LEU A 247 16.98 -9.94 -1.40
N SER A 248 17.30 -10.98 -2.15
CA SER A 248 17.68 -10.84 -3.56
C SER A 248 17.54 -12.16 -4.33
N THR A 249 17.53 -12.06 -5.67
CA THR A 249 17.62 -13.20 -6.59
C THR A 249 19.00 -13.34 -7.22
N ASN A 250 19.96 -12.43 -6.93
CA ASN A 250 21.27 -12.35 -7.60
C ASN A 250 22.43 -12.75 -6.68
N ALA A 251 22.65 -14.05 -6.53
CA ALA A 251 23.69 -14.60 -5.65
C ALA A 251 25.09 -14.12 -6.02
N GLY A 252 25.40 -13.91 -7.31
CA GLY A 252 26.72 -13.43 -7.75
C GLY A 252 27.04 -12.05 -7.18
N LYS A 253 26.15 -11.07 -7.37
CA LYS A 253 26.34 -9.71 -6.84
C LYS A 253 26.30 -9.63 -5.33
N VAL A 254 25.49 -10.47 -4.68
CA VAL A 254 25.46 -10.59 -3.21
C VAL A 254 26.82 -11.07 -2.69
N SER A 255 27.40 -12.10 -3.33
CA SER A 255 28.75 -12.60 -3.00
C SER A 255 29.84 -11.55 -3.26
N ASP A 256 29.79 -10.83 -4.39
CA ASP A 256 30.74 -9.76 -4.73
C ASP A 256 30.73 -8.62 -3.72
N PHE A 257 29.58 -8.36 -3.09
CA PHE A 257 29.44 -7.37 -2.01
C PHE A 257 30.13 -7.84 -0.70
N GLY A 258 30.33 -9.13 -0.53
CA GLY A 258 30.92 -9.77 0.66
C GLY A 258 29.88 -10.41 1.59
N ILE A 259 28.63 -10.51 1.17
CA ILE A 259 27.57 -11.20 1.94
C ILE A 259 27.69 -12.70 1.65
N ASP A 260 27.64 -13.51 2.71
CA ASP A 260 27.55 -14.96 2.58
C ASP A 260 26.18 -15.33 1.97
N THR A 261 26.19 -16.02 0.84
CA THR A 261 24.97 -16.43 0.14
C THR A 261 24.08 -17.39 0.94
N ALA A 262 24.61 -18.05 1.97
CA ALA A 262 23.80 -18.79 2.95
C ALA A 262 22.84 -17.88 3.73
N ASN A 263 23.16 -16.58 3.80
CA ASN A 263 22.34 -15.53 4.42
C ASN A 263 21.60 -14.67 3.37
N MET A 264 21.38 -15.22 2.18
CA MET A 264 20.54 -14.64 1.15
C MET A 264 19.16 -15.31 1.16
N PHE A 265 18.10 -14.50 1.12
CA PHE A 265 16.72 -14.96 1.09
C PHE A 265 16.11 -14.54 -0.25
N GLU A 266 15.58 -15.52 -0.97
CA GLU A 266 15.08 -15.34 -2.32
C GLU A 266 13.59 -15.01 -2.32
N PHE A 267 13.13 -14.39 -3.38
CA PHE A 267 11.73 -14.26 -3.77
C PHE A 267 11.65 -14.26 -5.30
N TRP A 268 10.45 -14.24 -5.87
CA TRP A 268 10.26 -14.62 -7.27
C TRP A 268 9.90 -13.41 -8.14
N ASP A 269 10.02 -13.56 -9.44
CA ASP A 269 9.69 -12.52 -10.42
C ASP A 269 8.18 -12.28 -10.55
N TRP A 270 7.35 -13.27 -10.20
CA TRP A 270 5.91 -13.16 -10.10
C TRP A 270 5.41 -12.40 -8.84
N VAL A 271 6.31 -11.92 -8.00
CA VAL A 271 6.02 -11.01 -6.89
C VAL A 271 6.41 -9.59 -7.32
N GLY A 272 5.42 -8.71 -7.47
CA GLY A 272 5.64 -7.29 -7.68
C GLY A 272 6.21 -6.61 -6.42
N GLY A 273 7.05 -5.57 -6.58
CA GLY A 273 7.69 -4.90 -5.43
C GLY A 273 6.71 -4.40 -4.38
N ARG A 274 5.65 -3.71 -4.78
CA ARG A 274 4.60 -3.17 -3.89
C ARG A 274 3.67 -4.22 -3.27
N TYR A 275 3.81 -5.49 -3.67
CA TYR A 275 3.09 -6.66 -3.17
C TYR A 275 4.01 -7.66 -2.46
N SER A 276 5.20 -7.23 -1.98
CA SER A 276 6.26 -8.17 -1.62
C SER A 276 6.57 -8.27 -0.13
N TYR A 277 6.01 -7.43 0.73
CA TYR A 277 6.46 -7.42 2.14
C TYR A 277 6.04 -8.67 2.93
N ASP A 278 5.13 -9.48 2.42
CA ASP A 278 4.76 -10.80 2.91
C ASP A 278 5.68 -11.94 2.39
N SER A 279 6.67 -11.59 1.54
CA SER A 279 7.76 -12.46 1.07
C SER A 279 9.03 -12.34 1.94
N ALA A 280 10.18 -12.75 1.39
CA ALA A 280 11.50 -12.51 2.00
C ALA A 280 11.75 -11.04 2.34
N ILE A 281 11.15 -10.10 1.60
CA ILE A 281 11.23 -8.65 1.86
C ILE A 281 10.76 -8.29 3.28
N GLY A 282 9.90 -9.09 3.89
CA GLY A 282 9.43 -8.92 5.26
C GLY A 282 10.37 -9.48 6.35
N LEU A 283 11.61 -9.88 6.04
CA LEU A 283 12.52 -10.47 7.02
C LEU A 283 12.76 -9.54 8.24
N SER A 284 12.96 -8.25 8.01
CA SER A 284 13.15 -7.28 9.10
C SER A 284 11.92 -7.19 10.00
N LEU A 285 10.71 -7.28 9.44
CA LEU A 285 9.48 -7.37 10.19
C LEU A 285 9.39 -8.68 10.98
N MET A 286 9.69 -9.84 10.34
CA MET A 286 9.66 -11.14 11.01
C MET A 286 10.64 -11.18 12.19
N ILE A 287 11.81 -10.58 12.06
CA ILE A 287 12.76 -10.44 13.19
C ILE A 287 12.13 -9.61 14.31
N ALA A 288 11.44 -8.52 13.98
CA ALA A 288 10.85 -7.62 14.97
C ALA A 288 9.70 -8.26 15.76
N ILE A 289 8.72 -8.87 15.06
CA ILE A 289 7.49 -9.38 15.68
C ILE A 289 7.53 -10.89 16.03
N GLY A 290 8.51 -11.60 15.50
CA GLY A 290 8.65 -13.06 15.62
C GLY A 290 7.91 -13.84 14.51
N PRO A 291 8.36 -15.07 14.23
CA PRO A 291 7.81 -15.90 13.16
C PRO A 291 6.32 -16.21 13.30
N ASP A 292 5.83 -16.44 14.52
CA ASP A 292 4.43 -16.82 14.75
C ASP A 292 3.49 -15.64 14.41
N ARG A 293 3.85 -14.41 14.81
CA ARG A 293 3.08 -13.21 14.47
C ARG A 293 3.14 -12.90 12.98
N PHE A 294 4.26 -13.18 12.33
CA PHE A 294 4.36 -13.04 10.88
C PHE A 294 3.44 -14.05 10.16
N ARG A 295 3.36 -15.31 10.63
CA ARG A 295 2.42 -16.29 10.09
C ARG A 295 0.96 -15.90 10.33
N GLU A 296 0.63 -15.38 11.52
CA GLU A 296 -0.70 -14.82 11.82
C GLU A 296 -1.09 -13.73 10.82
N MET A 297 -0.15 -12.86 10.45
CA MET A 297 -0.37 -11.86 9.41
C MET A 297 -0.64 -12.49 8.04
N LEU A 298 0.15 -13.49 7.63
CA LEU A 298 -0.07 -14.22 6.36
C LEU A 298 -1.44 -14.91 6.33
N ASP A 299 -1.87 -15.50 7.44
CA ASP A 299 -3.19 -16.11 7.57
C ASP A 299 -4.30 -15.07 7.41
N GLY A 300 -4.09 -13.84 7.91
CA GLY A 300 -5.00 -12.72 7.70
C GLY A 300 -5.17 -12.35 6.22
N PHE A 301 -4.08 -12.25 5.47
CA PHE A 301 -4.14 -12.06 4.02
C PHE A 301 -4.98 -13.16 3.34
N ARG A 302 -4.71 -14.42 3.71
CA ARG A 302 -5.38 -15.58 3.12
C ARG A 302 -6.88 -15.60 3.36
N ILE A 303 -7.36 -15.09 4.49
CA ILE A 303 -8.81 -14.96 4.77
C ILE A 303 -9.48 -14.13 3.67
N VAL A 304 -8.89 -13.01 3.29
CA VAL A 304 -9.45 -12.12 2.27
C VAL A 304 -9.22 -12.66 0.85
N ASP A 305 -8.08 -13.33 0.58
CA ASP A 305 -7.86 -14.02 -0.69
C ASP A 305 -8.95 -15.07 -0.95
N GLU A 306 -9.26 -15.86 0.06
CA GLU A 306 -10.29 -16.91 -0.04
C GLU A 306 -11.69 -16.31 -0.19
N HIS A 307 -11.99 -15.22 0.54
CA HIS A 307 -13.22 -14.47 0.36
C HIS A 307 -13.34 -13.90 -1.06
N PHE A 308 -12.29 -13.25 -1.57
CA PHE A 308 -12.28 -12.71 -2.93
C PHE A 308 -12.49 -13.81 -3.98
N ARG A 309 -11.90 -14.99 -3.76
CA ARG A 309 -12.01 -16.14 -4.65
C ARG A 309 -13.41 -16.77 -4.65
N THR A 310 -14.07 -16.86 -3.50
CA THR A 310 -15.28 -17.72 -3.32
C THR A 310 -16.57 -16.97 -3.08
N ALA A 311 -16.53 -15.74 -2.56
CA ALA A 311 -17.74 -15.01 -2.25
C ALA A 311 -18.52 -14.64 -3.54
N PRO A 312 -19.87 -14.76 -3.51
CA PRO A 312 -20.70 -14.26 -4.60
C PRO A 312 -20.51 -12.75 -4.81
N ALA A 313 -20.79 -12.27 -6.02
CA ALA A 313 -20.58 -10.86 -6.38
C ALA A 313 -21.27 -9.87 -5.45
N GLU A 314 -22.45 -10.25 -4.91
CA GLU A 314 -23.25 -9.43 -4.01
C GLU A 314 -22.61 -9.22 -2.64
N SER A 315 -21.80 -10.15 -2.19
CA SER A 315 -21.16 -10.14 -0.87
C SER A 315 -19.62 -10.08 -0.93
N ASN A 316 -19.05 -9.93 -2.12
CA ASN A 316 -17.60 -9.85 -2.32
C ASN A 316 -17.08 -8.45 -2.00
N VAL A 317 -16.48 -8.28 -0.82
CA VAL A 317 -16.07 -6.97 -0.29
C VAL A 317 -15.00 -6.30 -1.17
N PRO A 318 -13.91 -6.97 -1.60
CA PRO A 318 -12.95 -6.36 -2.52
C PRO A 318 -13.58 -5.91 -3.84
N LEU A 319 -14.48 -6.72 -4.41
CA LEU A 319 -15.22 -6.34 -5.61
C LEU A 319 -16.03 -5.07 -5.38
N LEU A 320 -16.80 -5.02 -4.30
CA LEU A 320 -17.61 -3.84 -3.95
C LEU A 320 -16.76 -2.58 -3.87
N LEU A 321 -15.64 -2.61 -3.12
CA LEU A 321 -14.78 -1.43 -2.94
C LEU A 321 -14.12 -0.99 -4.24
N GLY A 322 -13.71 -1.93 -5.09
CA GLY A 322 -13.19 -1.63 -6.42
C GLY A 322 -14.23 -0.94 -7.31
N LEU A 323 -15.47 -1.47 -7.32
CA LEU A 323 -16.57 -0.92 -8.09
C LEU A 323 -17.05 0.45 -7.57
N LEU A 324 -17.06 0.68 -6.26
CA LEU A 324 -17.32 2.00 -5.70
C LEU A 324 -16.26 3.02 -6.14
N GLY A 325 -14.98 2.63 -6.19
CA GLY A 325 -13.92 3.49 -6.73
C GLY A 325 -14.15 3.87 -8.20
N ILE A 326 -14.60 2.93 -9.02
CA ILE A 326 -14.99 3.17 -10.42
C ILE A 326 -16.20 4.09 -10.50
N TRP A 327 -17.21 3.87 -9.69
CA TRP A 327 -18.41 4.71 -9.63
C TRP A 327 -18.06 6.18 -9.40
N TYR A 328 -17.22 6.44 -8.39
CA TYR A 328 -16.85 7.82 -8.09
C TYR A 328 -15.85 8.40 -9.09
N GLY A 329 -14.84 7.65 -9.50
CA GLY A 329 -13.84 8.14 -10.44
C GLY A 329 -14.38 8.42 -11.82
N ASN A 330 -15.22 7.53 -12.34
CA ASN A 330 -15.63 7.57 -13.73
C ASN A 330 -17.03 8.20 -13.97
N PHE A 331 -17.91 8.17 -12.96
CA PHE A 331 -19.28 8.68 -13.12
C PHE A 331 -19.59 9.89 -12.22
N HIS A 332 -18.73 10.20 -11.26
CA HIS A 332 -18.83 11.38 -10.39
C HIS A 332 -17.61 12.31 -10.45
N ASP A 333 -16.67 12.06 -11.35
CA ASP A 333 -15.45 12.87 -11.56
C ASP A 333 -14.59 13.06 -10.29
N ALA A 334 -14.59 12.10 -9.38
CA ALA A 334 -13.75 12.10 -8.20
C ALA A 334 -12.31 11.73 -8.59
N GLN A 335 -11.36 12.66 -8.48
CA GLN A 335 -9.97 12.46 -8.88
C GLN A 335 -9.07 11.98 -7.75
N SER A 336 -9.57 11.94 -6.53
CA SER A 336 -8.82 11.49 -5.36
C SER A 336 -9.67 10.62 -4.45
N HIS A 337 -8.99 9.80 -3.66
CA HIS A 337 -9.59 8.94 -2.64
C HIS A 337 -8.82 9.11 -1.35
N ALA A 338 -9.51 9.49 -0.27
CA ALA A 338 -8.89 9.68 1.03
C ALA A 338 -8.93 8.37 1.84
N VAL A 339 -7.83 8.04 2.53
CA VAL A 339 -7.78 6.95 3.50
C VAL A 339 -7.44 7.54 4.86
N LEU A 340 -8.38 7.45 5.78
CA LEU A 340 -8.40 8.19 7.05
C LEU A 340 -8.47 7.21 8.24
N PRO A 341 -7.34 6.59 8.61
CA PRO A 341 -7.31 5.66 9.73
C PRO A 341 -7.36 6.39 11.08
N TYR A 342 -8.22 5.94 11.99
CA TYR A 342 -8.30 6.43 13.35
C TYR A 342 -7.49 5.54 14.29
N SER A 343 -6.21 5.42 13.99
CA SER A 343 -5.20 4.73 14.79
C SER A 343 -3.82 5.33 14.55
N HIS A 344 -3.09 5.66 15.60
CA HIS A 344 -1.72 6.16 15.49
C HIS A 344 -0.79 5.14 14.80
N TYR A 345 -0.98 3.86 15.06
CA TYR A 345 -0.18 2.79 14.46
C TYR A 345 -0.32 2.72 12.92
N LEU A 346 -1.41 3.22 12.35
CA LEU A 346 -1.62 3.29 10.90
C LEU A 346 -1.01 4.54 10.23
N SER A 347 -0.08 5.24 10.90
CA SER A 347 0.52 6.50 10.41
C SER A 347 1.21 6.38 9.05
N LYS A 348 1.75 5.21 8.72
CA LYS A 348 2.40 4.93 7.43
C LYS A 348 1.49 4.16 6.43
N PHE A 349 0.28 3.79 6.83
CA PHE A 349 -0.61 2.96 6.03
C PHE A 349 -0.99 3.61 4.70
N THR A 350 -1.40 4.88 4.74
CA THR A 350 -1.77 5.62 3.53
C THR A 350 -0.58 5.79 2.58
N ALA A 351 0.62 6.02 3.09
CA ALA A 351 1.84 6.13 2.27
C ALA A 351 2.17 4.80 1.55
N TYR A 352 1.93 3.66 2.19
CA TYR A 352 2.02 2.36 1.54
C TYR A 352 0.96 2.20 0.44
N LEU A 353 -0.29 2.58 0.73
CA LEU A 353 -1.39 2.50 -0.25
C LEU A 353 -1.18 3.43 -1.45
N GLN A 354 -0.46 4.54 -1.29
CA GLN A 354 -0.08 5.40 -2.42
C GLN A 354 0.71 4.61 -3.46
N GLN A 355 1.71 3.83 -3.05
CA GLN A 355 2.43 2.99 -3.99
C GLN A 355 1.54 1.86 -4.50
N LEU A 356 0.83 1.18 -3.61
CA LEU A 356 -0.02 0.04 -3.97
C LEU A 356 -1.03 0.40 -5.06
N ASP A 357 -1.74 1.52 -4.93
CA ASP A 357 -2.80 1.93 -5.85
C ASP A 357 -2.26 2.74 -7.03
N MET A 358 -1.52 3.83 -6.77
CA MET A 358 -1.14 4.79 -7.80
C MET A 358 -0.09 4.23 -8.78
N GLU A 359 0.85 3.39 -8.32
CA GLU A 359 1.81 2.72 -9.19
C GLU A 359 1.13 1.59 -9.99
N SER A 360 0.13 0.93 -9.41
CA SER A 360 -0.63 -0.12 -10.10
C SER A 360 -1.57 0.46 -11.16
N ASN A 361 -2.40 1.40 -10.79
CA ASN A 361 -3.53 1.85 -11.61
C ASN A 361 -3.33 3.24 -12.24
N GLY A 362 -2.24 3.94 -11.95
CA GLY A 362 -1.88 5.19 -12.62
C GLY A 362 -1.39 4.94 -14.05
N LYS A 363 -2.25 4.43 -14.91
CA LYS A 363 -1.94 4.02 -16.30
C LYS A 363 -2.86 4.72 -17.28
N TYR A 364 -2.33 5.09 -18.46
CA TYR A 364 -3.11 5.70 -19.54
C TYR A 364 -3.20 4.82 -20.80
N VAL A 365 -2.64 3.60 -20.74
CA VAL A 365 -2.65 2.64 -21.84
C VAL A 365 -3.31 1.34 -21.37
N GLY A 366 -4.24 0.82 -22.15
CA GLY A 366 -4.87 -0.47 -21.92
C GLY A 366 -3.97 -1.66 -22.27
N ARG A 367 -4.38 -2.86 -21.90
CA ARG A 367 -3.69 -4.11 -22.25
C ARG A 367 -3.64 -4.38 -23.76
N ASP A 368 -4.50 -3.74 -24.51
CA ASP A 368 -4.54 -3.74 -25.97
C ASP A 368 -3.49 -2.80 -26.60
N GLY A 369 -2.78 -2.02 -25.81
CA GLY A 369 -1.79 -1.04 -26.23
C GLY A 369 -2.38 0.31 -26.64
N GLU A 370 -3.69 0.49 -26.56
CA GLU A 370 -4.36 1.73 -26.93
C GLU A 370 -4.54 2.69 -25.73
N PRO A 371 -4.50 4.01 -25.93
CA PRO A 371 -4.81 4.98 -24.88
C PRO A 371 -6.24 4.83 -24.38
N VAL A 372 -6.43 4.81 -23.06
CA VAL A 372 -7.75 4.80 -22.44
C VAL A 372 -8.40 6.18 -22.49
N ALA A 373 -9.76 6.23 -22.63
CA ALA A 373 -10.53 7.46 -22.68
C ALA A 373 -11.26 7.77 -21.35
N TRP A 374 -11.04 6.96 -20.33
CA TRP A 374 -11.61 7.10 -18.99
C TRP A 374 -10.51 7.37 -17.96
N GLN A 375 -10.90 7.86 -16.80
CA GLN A 375 -9.98 8.05 -15.69
C GLN A 375 -9.58 6.70 -15.10
N THR A 376 -8.32 6.58 -14.71
CA THR A 376 -7.75 5.45 -13.99
C THR A 376 -7.10 5.95 -12.70
N GLY A 377 -6.70 5.10 -11.79
CA GLY A 377 -5.94 5.34 -10.60
C GLY A 377 -6.16 6.70 -9.91
N PRO A 378 -6.95 6.80 -8.83
CA PRO A 378 -7.16 8.06 -8.11
C PRO A 378 -5.86 8.50 -7.41
N VAL A 379 -5.76 9.78 -7.08
CA VAL A 379 -4.75 10.25 -6.11
C VAL A 379 -5.14 9.74 -4.73
N VAL A 380 -4.38 8.81 -4.17
CA VAL A 380 -4.58 8.29 -2.81
C VAL A 380 -3.85 9.17 -1.81
N TRP A 381 -4.55 9.61 -0.75
CA TRP A 381 -3.97 10.46 0.28
C TRP A 381 -4.72 10.34 1.60
N GLY A 382 -4.15 10.88 2.67
CA GLY A 382 -4.76 10.89 3.99
C GLY A 382 -3.73 10.74 5.09
N THR A 383 -4.15 10.96 6.32
CA THR A 383 -3.34 10.81 7.54
C THR A 383 -4.24 10.33 8.67
N PRO A 384 -3.68 9.85 9.78
CA PRO A 384 -4.50 9.44 10.91
C PRO A 384 -5.39 10.56 11.47
N GLY A 385 -6.65 10.23 11.78
CA GLY A 385 -7.48 11.00 12.72
C GLY A 385 -6.91 10.86 14.14
N THR A 386 -7.08 11.88 15.00
CA THR A 386 -7.80 13.15 14.78
C THR A 386 -6.96 14.25 14.10
N ASN A 387 -5.65 14.03 13.91
CA ASN A 387 -4.73 15.04 13.34
C ASN A 387 -5.20 15.57 11.98
N GLY A 388 -5.65 14.67 11.08
CA GLY A 388 -6.19 15.05 9.78
C GLY A 388 -7.34 16.04 9.84
N GLN A 389 -8.20 15.95 10.89
CA GLN A 389 -9.31 16.89 11.09
C GLN A 389 -8.84 18.34 11.23
N HIS A 390 -7.67 18.55 11.81
CA HIS A 390 -7.06 19.87 12.02
C HIS A 390 -6.13 20.31 10.89
N ALA A 391 -5.99 19.48 9.84
CA ALA A 391 -5.11 19.78 8.72
C ALA A 391 -5.89 20.11 7.42
N TYR A 392 -6.83 19.28 7.03
CA TYR A 392 -7.46 19.36 5.69
C TYR A 392 -8.96 19.02 5.66
N TYR A 393 -9.63 18.72 6.77
CA TYR A 393 -11.06 18.41 6.75
C TYR A 393 -11.92 19.60 6.33
N GLN A 394 -11.41 20.82 6.45
CA GLN A 394 -12.06 22.01 5.85
C GLN A 394 -12.34 21.78 4.36
N LEU A 395 -11.36 21.24 3.60
CA LEU A 395 -11.52 20.92 2.20
C LEU A 395 -12.56 19.81 1.98
N ILE A 396 -12.54 18.76 2.81
CA ILE A 396 -13.47 17.63 2.65
C ILE A 396 -14.90 18.07 2.95
N HIS A 397 -15.13 18.89 3.98
CA HIS A 397 -16.48 19.33 4.39
C HIS A 397 -17.08 20.44 3.52
N GLN A 398 -16.27 21.43 3.13
CA GLN A 398 -16.76 22.67 2.49
C GLN A 398 -16.02 23.03 1.20
N GLY A 399 -15.13 22.15 0.73
CA GLY A 399 -14.47 22.34 -0.56
C GLY A 399 -15.41 22.03 -1.73
N THR A 400 -14.92 22.30 -2.94
CA THR A 400 -15.66 22.08 -4.20
C THR A 400 -15.34 20.74 -4.86
N LYS A 401 -14.60 19.85 -4.19
CA LYS A 401 -14.19 18.54 -4.69
C LYS A 401 -15.02 17.43 -4.04
N LEU A 402 -15.49 16.48 -4.83
CA LEU A 402 -15.99 15.22 -4.30
C LEU A 402 -14.82 14.33 -3.94
N ILE A 403 -14.71 13.95 -2.68
CA ILE A 403 -13.62 13.13 -2.15
C ILE A 403 -14.22 11.93 -1.41
N PRO A 404 -14.34 10.78 -2.07
CA PRO A 404 -14.67 9.53 -1.39
C PRO A 404 -13.59 9.20 -0.35
N ALA A 405 -14.01 8.69 0.81
CA ALA A 405 -13.08 8.44 1.90
C ALA A 405 -13.34 7.10 2.59
N ASP A 406 -12.26 6.37 2.89
CA ASP A 406 -12.29 5.20 3.75
C ASP A 406 -11.88 5.60 5.18
N PHE A 407 -12.76 5.37 6.14
CA PHE A 407 -12.52 5.53 7.56
C PHE A 407 -12.22 4.17 8.17
N ILE A 408 -11.06 4.01 8.82
CA ILE A 408 -10.64 2.74 9.42
C ILE A 408 -10.51 2.94 10.92
N GLY A 409 -11.22 2.12 11.71
CA GLY A 409 -11.24 2.21 13.17
C GLY A 409 -11.23 0.85 13.86
N PHE A 410 -10.96 0.84 15.16
CA PHE A 410 -10.90 -0.36 15.97
C PHE A 410 -11.68 -0.15 17.26
N ALA A 411 -12.40 -1.19 17.70
CA ALA A 411 -13.21 -1.12 18.92
C ALA A 411 -12.35 -1.10 20.19
N GLU A 412 -11.20 -1.79 20.14
CA GLU A 412 -10.28 -1.91 21.27
C GLU A 412 -8.90 -1.34 20.90
N PRO A 413 -8.20 -0.70 21.83
CA PRO A 413 -6.83 -0.26 21.63
C PRO A 413 -5.86 -1.45 21.65
N VAL A 414 -4.81 -1.42 20.82
CA VAL A 414 -3.84 -2.51 20.64
C VAL A 414 -2.93 -2.76 21.85
N ALA A 415 -2.79 -1.82 22.77
CA ALA A 415 -1.87 -1.91 23.91
C ALA A 415 -2.60 -1.91 25.23
N GLU A 416 -2.00 -2.54 26.25
CA GLU A 416 -2.44 -2.35 27.63
C GLU A 416 -2.26 -0.89 28.03
N LEU A 417 -3.38 -0.18 28.15
CA LEU A 417 -3.43 1.23 28.48
C LEU A 417 -4.00 1.42 29.90
N SER A 418 -3.58 2.49 30.58
CA SER A 418 -4.24 2.94 31.80
C SER A 418 -5.70 3.35 31.52
N ASP A 419 -6.54 3.39 32.54
CA ASP A 419 -7.95 3.78 32.38
C ASP A 419 -8.10 5.18 31.74
N THR A 420 -7.20 6.11 32.04
CA THR A 420 -7.17 7.44 31.44
C THR A 420 -6.92 7.35 29.91
N LEU A 421 -5.98 6.51 29.46
CA LEU A 421 -5.68 6.33 28.05
C LEU A 421 -6.78 5.53 27.31
N LYS A 422 -7.48 4.63 28.01
CA LYS A 422 -8.68 3.97 27.47
C LYS A 422 -9.80 4.98 27.21
N ALA A 423 -10.01 5.93 28.13
CA ALA A 423 -10.98 7.01 27.92
C ALA A 423 -10.62 7.90 26.70
N GLN A 424 -9.34 8.06 26.37
CA GLN A 424 -8.92 8.75 25.15
C GLN A 424 -9.29 7.95 23.89
N HIS A 425 -9.28 6.62 23.95
CA HIS A 425 -9.73 5.78 22.83
C HIS A 425 -11.22 6.00 22.53
N ASP A 426 -12.08 6.05 23.54
CA ASP A 426 -13.51 6.35 23.36
C ASP A 426 -13.73 7.74 22.73
N LEU A 427 -12.92 8.74 23.13
CA LEU A 427 -12.96 10.07 22.50
C LEU A 427 -12.51 10.02 21.04
N LEU A 428 -11.48 9.24 20.71
CA LEU A 428 -11.04 9.02 19.33
C LEU A 428 -12.17 8.41 18.48
N MET A 429 -12.81 7.35 18.99
CA MET A 429 -13.91 6.67 18.29
C MET A 429 -15.18 7.52 18.20
N ALA A 430 -15.46 8.37 19.18
CA ALA A 430 -16.54 9.35 19.07
C ALA A 430 -16.30 10.32 17.90
N ASN A 431 -15.07 10.79 17.70
CA ASN A 431 -14.69 11.61 16.53
C ASN A 431 -14.82 10.82 15.24
N PHE A 432 -14.37 9.59 15.20
CA PHE A 432 -14.48 8.69 14.05
C PHE A 432 -15.93 8.58 13.53
N PHE A 433 -16.89 8.28 14.41
CA PHE A 433 -18.30 8.19 14.04
C PHE A 433 -18.92 9.54 13.70
N ALA A 434 -18.58 10.59 14.48
CA ALA A 434 -19.11 11.93 14.26
C ALA A 434 -18.68 12.49 12.89
N GLN A 435 -17.45 12.24 12.44
CA GLN A 435 -16.97 12.74 11.15
C GLN A 435 -17.68 12.06 9.98
N THR A 436 -17.88 10.74 10.01
CA THR A 436 -18.63 10.05 8.94
C THR A 436 -20.09 10.52 8.88
N GLN A 437 -20.70 10.81 10.03
CA GLN A 437 -22.05 11.37 10.10
C GLN A 437 -22.11 12.80 9.55
N ALA A 438 -21.16 13.65 9.95
CA ALA A 438 -21.11 15.06 9.51
C ALA A 438 -20.85 15.17 8.01
N LEU A 439 -19.96 14.32 7.45
CA LEU A 439 -19.69 14.25 6.01
C LEU A 439 -20.92 13.81 5.23
N ALA A 440 -21.65 12.82 5.70
CA ALA A 440 -22.84 12.31 5.00
C ALA A 440 -24.01 13.29 5.04
N PHE A 441 -24.32 13.82 6.21
CA PHE A 441 -25.58 14.56 6.40
C PHE A 441 -25.42 16.09 6.45
N GLY A 442 -24.21 16.58 6.73
CA GLY A 442 -23.95 18.02 6.80
C GLY A 442 -24.83 18.75 7.83
N LYS A 443 -25.08 20.04 7.58
CA LYS A 443 -25.92 20.93 8.37
C LYS A 443 -26.58 21.95 7.44
N THR A 444 -27.91 21.93 7.37
CA THR A 444 -28.66 22.78 6.47
C THR A 444 -28.66 24.25 6.91
N PRO A 445 -28.96 25.21 6.02
CA PRO A 445 -29.12 26.61 6.39
C PRO A 445 -30.15 26.85 7.48
N ASP A 446 -31.25 26.08 7.48
CA ASP A 446 -32.31 26.22 8.49
C ASP A 446 -31.89 25.67 9.87
N GLU A 447 -31.14 24.57 9.89
CA GLU A 447 -30.50 24.08 11.13
C GLU A 447 -29.50 25.10 11.70
N VAL A 448 -28.72 25.76 10.82
CA VAL A 448 -27.79 26.82 11.22
C VAL A 448 -28.52 28.05 11.80
N ARG A 449 -29.62 28.49 11.16
CA ARG A 449 -30.45 29.61 11.66
C ARG A 449 -31.10 29.29 13.02
N ALA A 450 -31.56 28.04 13.19
CA ALA A 450 -32.16 27.59 14.44
C ALA A 450 -31.20 27.66 15.64
N GLU A 451 -29.90 27.67 15.39
CA GLU A 451 -28.85 27.88 16.41
C GLU A 451 -28.62 29.37 16.74
N GLY A 452 -29.36 30.29 16.15
CA GLY A 452 -29.21 31.73 16.38
C GLY A 452 -28.02 32.35 15.66
N VAL A 453 -27.52 31.74 14.62
CA VAL A 453 -26.43 32.27 13.78
C VAL A 453 -26.94 33.47 12.98
N PRO A 454 -26.21 34.63 12.95
CA PRO A 454 -26.55 35.77 12.10
C PRO A 454 -26.64 35.39 10.62
N ASP A 455 -27.62 35.96 9.89
CA ASP A 455 -27.90 35.58 8.49
C ASP A 455 -26.67 35.69 7.57
N GLU A 456 -25.81 36.69 7.78
CA GLU A 456 -24.58 36.84 7.01
C GLU A 456 -23.56 35.70 7.21
N LEU A 457 -23.64 34.98 8.32
CA LEU A 457 -22.77 33.84 8.63
C LEU A 457 -23.40 32.48 8.26
N VAL A 458 -24.71 32.44 8.00
CA VAL A 458 -25.41 31.18 7.65
C VAL A 458 -24.75 30.45 6.48
N PRO A 459 -24.43 31.11 5.33
CA PRO A 459 -23.76 30.41 4.24
C PRO A 459 -22.41 29.81 4.63
N HIS A 460 -21.64 30.48 5.49
CA HIS A 460 -20.32 30.04 5.94
C HIS A 460 -20.36 28.87 6.95
N LYS A 461 -21.46 28.73 7.66
CA LYS A 461 -21.68 27.66 8.67
C LYS A 461 -22.57 26.52 8.18
N THR A 462 -23.02 26.60 6.95
CA THR A 462 -23.74 25.51 6.25
C THR A 462 -22.73 24.46 5.82
N PHE A 463 -23.07 23.20 6.03
CA PHE A 463 -22.32 22.05 5.53
C PHE A 463 -23.23 21.27 4.58
N LEU A 464 -22.82 21.15 3.35
CA LEU A 464 -23.69 20.53 2.30
C LEU A 464 -23.93 19.04 2.57
N GLY A 465 -23.00 18.37 3.24
CA GLY A 465 -23.06 16.93 3.42
C GLY A 465 -22.80 16.22 2.09
N ASN A 466 -23.36 15.03 1.95
CA ASN A 466 -23.33 14.25 0.72
C ASN A 466 -21.93 13.80 0.28
N HIS A 467 -20.98 13.73 1.23
CA HIS A 467 -19.63 13.22 1.00
C HIS A 467 -19.60 11.73 1.32
N PRO A 468 -19.29 10.88 0.32
CA PRO A 468 -19.37 9.43 0.48
C PRO A 468 -18.25 8.89 1.35
N THR A 469 -18.59 7.97 2.25
CA THR A 469 -17.61 7.31 3.11
C THR A 469 -17.85 5.81 3.21
N THR A 470 -16.77 5.02 3.13
CA THR A 470 -16.72 3.64 3.64
C THR A 470 -16.22 3.67 5.08
N THR A 471 -16.87 2.93 5.97
CA THR A 471 -16.38 2.72 7.33
C THR A 471 -15.91 1.28 7.47
N ILE A 472 -14.65 1.06 7.77
CA ILE A 472 -14.07 -0.26 8.05
C ILE A 472 -13.78 -0.32 9.55
N LEU A 473 -14.46 -1.23 10.23
CA LEU A 473 -14.33 -1.41 11.69
C LEU A 473 -13.88 -2.84 11.97
N ALA A 474 -12.87 -2.99 12.83
CA ALA A 474 -12.47 -4.28 13.37
C ALA A 474 -12.43 -4.22 14.91
N LYS A 475 -12.36 -5.37 15.55
CA LYS A 475 -12.28 -5.41 17.02
C LYS A 475 -10.97 -4.79 17.50
N GLU A 476 -9.84 -5.23 16.97
CA GLU A 476 -8.49 -4.82 17.37
C GLU A 476 -7.54 -4.91 16.18
N LEU A 477 -6.49 -4.08 16.17
CA LEU A 477 -5.44 -4.12 15.14
C LEU A 477 -4.42 -5.21 15.47
N THR A 478 -4.70 -6.45 15.06
CA THR A 478 -3.81 -7.62 15.19
C THR A 478 -2.95 -7.81 13.93
N PRO A 479 -1.93 -8.69 13.96
CA PRO A 479 -1.24 -9.09 12.74
C PRO A 479 -2.18 -9.63 11.66
N SER A 480 -3.15 -10.48 12.05
CA SER A 480 -4.18 -11.00 11.12
C SER A 480 -5.02 -9.86 10.50
N VAL A 481 -5.48 -8.90 11.30
CA VAL A 481 -6.27 -7.77 10.81
C VAL A 481 -5.46 -6.88 9.87
N LEU A 482 -4.16 -6.68 10.12
CA LEU A 482 -3.29 -6.00 9.16
C LEU A 482 -3.24 -6.75 7.82
N GLY A 483 -3.03 -8.07 7.85
CA GLY A 483 -3.05 -8.89 6.64
C GLY A 483 -4.36 -8.76 5.87
N GLN A 484 -5.49 -8.80 6.57
CA GLN A 484 -6.82 -8.63 5.98
C GLN A 484 -7.01 -7.26 5.33
N LEU A 485 -6.59 -6.17 6.01
CA LEU A 485 -6.66 -4.82 5.46
C LEU A 485 -5.84 -4.69 4.17
N ILE A 486 -4.62 -5.21 4.15
CA ILE A 486 -3.76 -5.11 2.97
C ILE A 486 -4.33 -5.92 1.80
N ALA A 487 -4.72 -7.18 2.01
CA ALA A 487 -5.32 -8.01 0.96
C ALA A 487 -6.62 -7.39 0.40
N LEU A 488 -7.41 -6.73 1.25
CA LEU A 488 -8.59 -6.00 0.83
C LEU A 488 -8.25 -4.91 -0.20
N TYR A 489 -7.21 -4.10 0.05
CA TYR A 489 -6.77 -3.06 -0.88
C TYR A 489 -6.04 -3.64 -2.09
N GLU A 490 -5.26 -4.71 -1.96
CA GLU A 490 -4.64 -5.41 -3.11
C GLU A 490 -5.70 -5.85 -4.11
N HIS A 491 -6.75 -6.52 -3.62
CA HIS A 491 -7.84 -6.99 -4.49
C HIS A 491 -8.74 -5.86 -5.00
N LYS A 492 -8.98 -4.79 -4.21
CA LYS A 492 -9.65 -3.57 -4.69
C LYS A 492 -8.93 -3.00 -5.91
N VAL A 493 -7.61 -2.85 -5.83
CA VAL A 493 -6.75 -2.35 -6.91
C VAL A 493 -6.82 -3.27 -8.13
N PHE A 494 -6.74 -4.59 -7.91
CA PHE A 494 -6.92 -5.58 -8.98
C PHE A 494 -8.26 -5.44 -9.69
N VAL A 495 -9.37 -5.32 -8.96
CA VAL A 495 -10.72 -5.16 -9.53
C VAL A 495 -10.78 -3.93 -10.43
N GLN A 496 -10.27 -2.80 -9.97
CA GLN A 496 -10.25 -1.57 -10.74
C GLN A 496 -9.44 -1.72 -12.03
N GLY A 497 -8.23 -2.28 -11.94
CA GLY A 497 -7.37 -2.52 -13.11
C GLY A 497 -8.00 -3.48 -14.12
N ALA A 498 -8.70 -4.52 -13.63
CA ALA A 498 -9.42 -5.47 -14.47
C ALA A 498 -10.57 -4.80 -15.25
N VAL A 499 -11.39 -3.99 -14.57
CA VAL A 499 -12.48 -3.23 -15.23
C VAL A 499 -11.92 -2.24 -16.24
N TRP A 500 -10.88 -1.47 -15.87
CA TRP A 500 -10.27 -0.48 -16.75
C TRP A 500 -9.44 -1.10 -17.89
N ASN A 501 -9.26 -2.42 -17.89
CA ASN A 501 -8.44 -3.16 -18.84
C ASN A 501 -6.99 -2.65 -18.94
N ILE A 502 -6.39 -2.30 -17.80
CA ILE A 502 -5.01 -1.83 -17.70
C ILE A 502 -4.10 -2.90 -17.08
N ASP A 503 -2.78 -2.81 -17.30
CA ASP A 503 -1.80 -3.70 -16.67
C ASP A 503 -1.37 -3.14 -15.32
N SER A 504 -2.01 -3.62 -14.23
CA SER A 504 -1.81 -3.10 -12.88
C SER A 504 -0.49 -3.55 -12.22
N PHE A 505 0.26 -4.48 -12.82
CA PHE A 505 1.37 -5.15 -12.15
C PHE A 505 2.74 -4.84 -12.74
N ASP A 506 2.81 -3.99 -13.77
CA ASP A 506 4.03 -3.36 -14.26
C ASP A 506 4.23 -1.94 -13.69
N GLN A 507 5.35 -1.27 -14.02
CA GLN A 507 5.69 0.08 -13.57
C GLN A 507 6.61 0.85 -14.53
N TRP A 508 6.32 0.85 -15.82
CA TRP A 508 7.13 1.52 -16.87
C TRP A 508 7.32 3.02 -16.61
N GLY A 509 6.36 3.68 -15.95
CA GLY A 509 6.39 5.12 -15.68
C GLY A 509 7.57 5.59 -14.83
N VAL A 510 8.22 4.70 -14.06
CA VAL A 510 9.37 5.05 -13.21
C VAL A 510 10.74 4.86 -13.89
N GLU A 511 10.77 4.32 -15.12
CA GLU A 511 12.05 3.97 -15.78
C GLU A 511 12.73 5.18 -16.42
N LEU A 512 11.97 6.10 -17.04
CA LEU A 512 12.53 7.26 -17.74
C LEU A 512 13.37 8.14 -16.82
N GLY A 513 12.88 8.42 -15.60
CA GLY A 513 13.60 9.22 -14.61
C GLY A 513 14.98 8.64 -14.26
N LYS A 514 15.08 7.33 -14.10
CA LYS A 514 16.35 6.64 -13.80
C LYS A 514 17.37 6.76 -14.95
N VAL A 515 16.89 6.64 -16.20
CA VAL A 515 17.75 6.81 -17.38
C VAL A 515 18.28 8.24 -17.47
N LEU A 516 17.42 9.23 -17.25
CA LEU A 516 17.78 10.65 -17.28
C LEU A 516 18.72 11.02 -16.13
N ALA A 517 18.50 10.50 -14.92
CA ALA A 517 19.38 10.76 -13.77
C ALA A 517 20.83 10.34 -14.06
N LYS A 518 21.06 9.14 -14.63
CA LYS A 518 22.39 8.68 -15.05
C LYS A 518 23.04 9.57 -16.10
N ARG A 519 22.25 10.23 -16.95
CA ARG A 519 22.76 11.18 -17.94
C ARG A 519 23.15 12.52 -17.34
N VAL A 520 22.41 12.98 -16.31
CA VAL A 520 22.66 14.27 -15.65
C VAL A 520 23.86 14.20 -14.70
N GLU A 521 24.12 13.05 -14.08
CA GLU A 521 25.15 12.86 -13.06
C GLU A 521 26.55 13.37 -13.46
N PRO A 522 27.11 13.06 -14.64
CA PRO A 522 28.43 13.58 -15.05
C PRO A 522 28.44 15.13 -15.17
N ALA A 523 27.33 15.75 -15.55
CA ALA A 523 27.24 17.21 -15.60
C ALA A 523 27.30 17.82 -14.18
N LEU A 524 26.75 17.16 -13.18
CA LEU A 524 26.78 17.59 -11.78
C LEU A 524 28.17 17.38 -11.14
N THR A 525 28.79 16.24 -11.35
CA THR A 525 30.02 15.82 -10.65
C THR A 525 31.25 16.37 -11.33
N GLU A 526 31.38 16.26 -12.64
CA GLU A 526 32.57 16.58 -13.43
C GLU A 526 32.46 17.90 -14.21
N GLY A 527 31.24 18.47 -14.31
CA GLY A 527 30.98 19.63 -15.17
C GLY A 527 30.95 19.27 -16.65
N ALA A 528 30.73 18.00 -16.97
CA ALA A 528 30.72 17.53 -18.34
C ALA A 528 29.59 18.15 -19.16
N GLN A 529 29.85 18.42 -20.43
CA GLN A 529 28.84 18.80 -21.40
C GLN A 529 28.03 17.55 -21.77
N VAL A 530 26.76 17.48 -21.37
CA VAL A 530 25.88 16.36 -21.65
C VAL A 530 24.94 16.72 -22.80
N PRO A 531 25.05 16.05 -23.97
CA PRO A 531 24.16 16.29 -25.10
C PRO A 531 22.70 15.93 -24.78
N GLY A 532 21.76 16.73 -25.29
CA GLY A 532 20.32 16.44 -25.20
C GLY A 532 19.67 16.81 -23.86
N LEU A 533 20.36 17.55 -22.98
CA LEU A 533 19.68 18.21 -21.85
C LEU A 533 18.98 19.48 -22.37
N ASP A 534 17.77 19.71 -21.88
CA ASP A 534 17.05 20.97 -22.15
C ASP A 534 17.71 22.17 -21.43
N GLU A 535 17.37 23.38 -21.87
CA GLU A 535 18.02 24.60 -21.40
C GLU A 535 17.73 24.88 -19.91
N SER A 536 16.56 24.48 -19.38
CA SER A 536 16.23 24.62 -17.96
C SER A 536 17.12 23.71 -17.11
N THR A 537 17.25 22.45 -17.49
CA THR A 537 18.11 21.48 -16.79
C THR A 537 19.57 21.91 -16.81
N LYS A 538 20.10 22.39 -17.95
CA LYS A 538 21.46 22.95 -18.05
C LYS A 538 21.67 24.13 -17.10
N ALA A 539 20.73 25.10 -17.09
CA ALA A 539 20.81 26.26 -16.22
C ALA A 539 20.78 25.88 -14.73
N LEU A 540 19.90 24.94 -14.35
CA LEU A 540 19.80 24.44 -12.97
C LEU A 540 21.06 23.68 -12.53
N VAL A 541 21.64 22.85 -13.38
CA VAL A 541 22.92 22.17 -13.12
C VAL A 541 24.05 23.18 -12.92
N ALA A 542 24.16 24.18 -13.79
CA ALA A 542 25.17 25.24 -13.65
C ALA A 542 24.99 26.02 -12.34
N LYS A 543 23.76 26.38 -11.99
CA LYS A 543 23.45 27.06 -10.72
C LYS A 543 23.78 26.19 -9.52
N TYR A 544 23.41 24.91 -9.53
CA TYR A 544 23.75 23.96 -8.48
C TYR A 544 25.27 23.85 -8.26
N ARG A 545 26.05 23.72 -9.34
CA ARG A 545 27.52 23.68 -9.25
C ARG A 545 28.10 24.95 -8.63
N THR A 546 27.60 26.11 -9.08
CA THR A 546 28.01 27.41 -8.52
C THR A 546 27.72 27.49 -7.02
N LEU A 547 26.55 27.07 -6.57
CA LEU A 547 26.18 27.07 -5.15
C LEU A 547 27.04 26.10 -4.32
N ARG A 548 27.57 25.03 -4.92
CA ARG A 548 28.50 24.10 -4.28
C ARG A 548 29.98 24.51 -4.39
N GLY A 549 30.29 25.64 -5.02
CA GLY A 549 31.66 26.10 -5.23
C GLY A 549 32.46 25.27 -6.25
N ARG A 550 31.77 24.69 -7.24
CA ARG A 550 32.36 23.86 -8.29
C ARG A 550 32.23 24.50 -9.67
#